data_258acf551064612542838f7683665b59
#
_entry.id   258acf551064612542838f7683665b59
#
_cell.length_a   1.000
_cell.length_b   1.000
_cell.length_c   1.000
_cell.angle_alpha   90.00
_cell.angle_beta   90.00
_cell.angle_gamma   90.00
#
_symmetry.space_group_name_H-M   'P 1'
#
loop_
_entity.id
_entity.type
_entity.pdbx_description
1 polymer ?
#
loop_
_entity_poly.entity_id
_entity_poly.type
_entity_poly.pdbx_seq_one_letter_code
_entity_poly.pdbx_strand_id
1 'polypeptide(L)'
;MGGTLQKGDSSRASLPETKLEAKILETMRRRESEGSSLKSFNSLILKFPKIDENLRKCKAVFEEFDTDGNGAIDQQELNHCFRKLEIGFTEEETNDLFEACDINDDRGMKFNEFIVLLCLVYLLKDDPAAQHAKSRIGLPNLEATFETLVDAFVLLDKNKDGHVSKREMVEAINETTSGERSSGRIAMKRFEEMDWDKNGMVNFKEFLFAFTRWVGIEDNDDEEDDEGDGEEEG
;
A
#
# COMPACT_ATOMS: atom_id res chain seq x y z
N MET A 1 38.73 -19.71 -25.78
CA MET A 1 37.31 -19.39 -26.07
C MET A 1 36.51 -19.73 -24.82
N GLY A 2 36.30 -18.77 -23.93
CA GLY A 2 35.54 -18.93 -22.70
C GLY A 2 34.26 -18.15 -22.84
N GLY A 3 33.16 -18.84 -23.09
CA GLY A 3 31.83 -18.24 -23.11
C GLY A 3 31.32 -18.04 -21.68
N THR A 4 31.21 -16.80 -21.25
CA THR A 4 30.55 -16.43 -20.00
C THR A 4 29.04 -16.51 -20.24
N LEU A 5 28.40 -17.55 -19.72
CA LEU A 5 26.96 -17.64 -19.65
C LEU A 5 26.47 -16.56 -18.66
N GLN A 6 25.90 -15.48 -19.19
CA GLN A 6 25.04 -14.59 -18.43
C GLN A 6 23.83 -15.41 -17.96
N LYS A 7 23.75 -15.64 -16.65
CA LYS A 7 22.51 -16.06 -16.01
C LYS A 7 21.53 -14.90 -16.20
N GLY A 8 20.59 -15.07 -17.10
CA GLY A 8 19.42 -14.22 -17.19
C GLY A 8 18.65 -14.32 -15.88
N ASP A 9 18.49 -13.18 -15.23
CA ASP A 9 17.60 -12.99 -14.09
C ASP A 9 16.17 -13.09 -14.63
N SER A 10 15.67 -14.31 -14.74
CA SER A 10 14.27 -14.55 -15.05
C SER A 10 13.50 -14.42 -13.73
N SER A 11 13.16 -13.18 -13.36
CA SER A 11 12.09 -12.93 -12.40
C SER A 11 10.81 -13.54 -12.99
N ARG A 12 10.49 -14.75 -12.58
CA ARG A 12 9.17 -15.33 -12.82
C ARG A 12 8.20 -14.48 -11.99
N ALA A 13 7.38 -13.67 -12.67
CA ALA A 13 6.19 -13.11 -12.08
C ALA A 13 5.45 -14.25 -11.38
N SER A 14 5.27 -14.16 -10.06
CA SER A 14 4.48 -15.12 -9.33
C SER A 14 3.04 -15.01 -9.83
N LEU A 15 2.42 -16.14 -10.13
CA LEU A 15 1.00 -16.15 -10.45
C LEU A 15 0.24 -15.68 -9.17
N PRO A 16 -0.83 -14.88 -9.31
CA PRO A 16 -1.61 -14.47 -8.17
C PRO A 16 -2.12 -15.70 -7.42
N GLU A 17 -1.88 -15.74 -6.11
CA GLU A 17 -2.21 -16.86 -5.24
C GLU A 17 -3.70 -16.84 -4.86
N THR A 18 -4.32 -15.66 -4.85
CA THR A 18 -5.71 -15.47 -4.49
C THR A 18 -6.53 -14.80 -5.60
N LYS A 19 -7.86 -14.95 -5.53
CA LYS A 19 -8.79 -14.23 -6.42
C LYS A 19 -8.67 -12.72 -6.25
N LEU A 20 -8.42 -12.27 -5.02
CA LEU A 20 -8.25 -10.86 -4.69
C LEU A 20 -7.00 -10.29 -5.37
N GLU A 21 -5.86 -10.96 -5.27
CA GLU A 21 -4.62 -10.56 -5.96
C GLU A 21 -4.78 -10.51 -7.47
N ALA A 22 -5.44 -11.50 -8.06
CA ALA A 22 -5.74 -11.50 -9.49
C ALA A 22 -6.57 -10.27 -9.90
N LYS A 23 -7.56 -9.89 -9.09
CA LYS A 23 -8.43 -8.73 -9.33
C LYS A 23 -7.67 -7.41 -9.17
N ILE A 24 -6.80 -7.32 -8.18
CA ILE A 24 -5.91 -6.17 -7.97
C ILE A 24 -5.00 -5.99 -9.19
N LEU A 25 -4.33 -7.06 -9.63
CA LEU A 25 -3.43 -7.04 -10.76
C LEU A 25 -4.14 -6.64 -12.07
N GLU A 26 -5.33 -7.18 -12.32
CA GLU A 26 -6.14 -6.82 -13.48
C GLU A 26 -6.51 -5.33 -13.45
N THR A 27 -6.91 -4.81 -12.30
CA THR A 27 -7.28 -3.41 -12.14
C THR A 27 -6.08 -2.48 -12.33
N MET A 28 -4.90 -2.86 -11.82
CA MET A 28 -3.66 -2.12 -12.03
C MET A 28 -3.28 -2.02 -13.51
N ARG A 29 -3.36 -3.14 -14.24
CA ARG A 29 -3.09 -3.16 -15.69
C ARG A 29 -4.06 -2.28 -16.47
N ARG A 30 -5.32 -2.24 -16.07
CA ARG A 30 -6.30 -1.35 -16.69
C ARG A 30 -5.95 0.12 -16.43
N ARG A 31 -5.66 0.48 -15.17
CA ARG A 31 -5.27 1.84 -14.78
C ARG A 31 -4.07 2.35 -15.57
N GLU A 32 -3.12 1.51 -15.79
CA GLU A 32 -1.96 1.85 -16.59
C GLU A 32 -2.33 2.20 -18.04
N SER A 33 -3.26 1.45 -18.64
CA SER A 33 -3.72 1.74 -20.01
C SER A 33 -4.44 3.09 -20.13
N GLU A 34 -5.00 3.61 -19.04
CA GLU A 34 -5.66 4.91 -18.97
C GLU A 34 -4.67 6.08 -18.77
N GLY A 35 -3.44 5.78 -18.38
CA GLY A 35 -2.36 6.73 -18.16
C GLY A 35 -2.32 7.29 -16.74
N SER A 36 -1.13 7.41 -16.18
CA SER A 36 -0.90 7.94 -14.84
C SER A 36 -0.81 9.47 -14.83
N SER A 37 -1.34 10.09 -13.77
CA SER A 37 -1.17 11.52 -13.49
C SER A 37 0.26 11.86 -13.03
N LEU A 38 1.01 10.87 -12.55
CA LEU A 38 2.38 11.03 -12.10
C LEU A 38 3.38 10.84 -13.25
N LYS A 39 4.24 11.83 -13.44
CA LYS A 39 5.26 11.82 -14.50
C LYS A 39 6.63 11.35 -14.02
N SER A 40 6.86 11.36 -12.71
CA SER A 40 8.13 10.99 -12.10
C SER A 40 7.95 10.72 -10.61
N PHE A 41 8.91 10.01 -10.01
CA PHE A 41 8.95 9.79 -8.56
C PHE A 41 9.08 11.11 -7.77
N ASN A 42 9.76 12.13 -8.32
CA ASN A 42 9.79 13.48 -7.74
C ASN A 42 8.39 14.09 -7.60
N SER A 43 7.51 13.85 -8.57
CA SER A 43 6.13 14.32 -8.51
C SER A 43 5.36 13.72 -7.34
N LEU A 44 5.67 12.48 -6.97
CA LEU A 44 5.12 11.82 -5.78
C LEU A 44 5.65 12.46 -4.49
N ILE A 45 6.97 12.68 -4.39
CA ILE A 45 7.59 13.31 -3.21
C ILE A 45 6.96 14.65 -2.89
N LEU A 46 6.70 15.47 -3.92
CA LEU A 46 6.06 16.78 -3.75
C LEU A 46 4.62 16.69 -3.22
N LYS A 47 3.96 15.54 -3.39
CA LYS A 47 2.60 15.31 -2.89
C LYS A 47 2.57 14.74 -1.46
N PHE A 48 3.69 14.29 -0.89
CA PHE A 48 3.76 13.67 0.43
C PHE A 48 3.07 14.48 1.54
N PRO A 49 3.30 15.81 1.70
CA PRO A 49 2.65 16.56 2.77
C PRO A 49 1.12 16.55 2.65
N LYS A 50 0.59 16.54 1.43
CA LYS A 50 -0.86 16.49 1.20
C LYS A 50 -1.43 15.10 1.43
N ILE A 51 -0.68 14.07 1.08
CA ILE A 51 -1.03 12.67 1.35
C ILE A 51 -1.08 12.44 2.85
N ASP A 52 -0.03 12.84 3.60
CA ASP A 52 0.00 12.75 5.06
C ASP A 52 -1.21 13.46 5.70
N GLU A 53 -1.47 14.72 5.33
CA GLU A 53 -2.63 15.47 5.83
C GLU A 53 -3.96 14.72 5.59
N ASN A 54 -4.16 14.17 4.39
CA ASN A 54 -5.40 13.48 4.05
C ASN A 54 -5.53 12.13 4.76
N LEU A 55 -4.43 11.36 4.88
CA LEU A 55 -4.44 10.09 5.60
C LEU A 55 -4.71 10.29 7.10
N ARG A 56 -4.12 11.34 7.72
CA ARG A 56 -4.44 11.69 9.12
C ARG A 56 -5.91 12.05 9.32
N LYS A 57 -6.55 12.68 8.35
CA LYS A 57 -7.99 12.95 8.39
C LYS A 57 -8.85 11.67 8.35
N CYS A 58 -8.29 10.57 7.83
CA CYS A 58 -8.94 9.27 7.86
C CYS A 58 -9.12 8.74 9.29
N LYS A 59 -8.34 9.24 10.27
CA LYS A 59 -8.47 8.84 11.68
C LYS A 59 -9.89 9.08 12.22
N ALA A 60 -10.52 10.19 11.86
CA ALA A 60 -11.90 10.47 12.25
C ALA A 60 -12.90 9.47 11.65
N VAL A 61 -12.63 8.96 10.45
CA VAL A 61 -13.44 7.91 9.82
C VAL A 61 -13.23 6.58 10.55
N PHE A 62 -12.00 6.26 10.90
CA PHE A 62 -11.67 5.08 11.68
C PHE A 62 -12.38 5.09 13.04
N GLU A 63 -12.25 6.17 13.82
CA GLU A 63 -12.88 6.36 15.11
C GLU A 63 -14.43 6.34 15.08
N GLU A 64 -15.02 6.67 13.94
CA GLU A 64 -16.47 6.57 13.73
C GLU A 64 -16.92 5.10 13.59
N PHE A 65 -16.07 4.22 13.09
CA PHE A 65 -16.37 2.80 12.85
C PHE A 65 -15.83 1.88 13.94
N ASP A 66 -14.82 2.26 14.69
CA ASP A 66 -14.39 1.65 15.95
C ASP A 66 -15.43 1.99 17.05
N THR A 67 -16.52 1.24 17.09
CA THR A 67 -17.69 1.58 17.90
C THR A 67 -17.53 1.24 19.37
N ASP A 68 -16.69 0.31 19.72
CA ASP A 68 -16.36 -0.07 21.09
C ASP A 68 -15.11 0.65 21.64
N GLY A 69 -14.38 1.39 20.77
CA GLY A 69 -13.24 2.21 21.14
C GLY A 69 -12.01 1.39 21.54
N ASN A 70 -11.90 0.15 21.05
CA ASN A 70 -10.79 -0.73 21.36
C ASN A 70 -9.51 -0.46 20.55
N GLY A 71 -9.55 0.49 19.60
CA GLY A 71 -8.43 0.87 18.74
C GLY A 71 -8.25 -0.02 17.49
N ALA A 72 -9.19 -0.92 17.22
CA ALA A 72 -9.19 -1.77 16.05
C ALA A 72 -10.61 -1.90 15.48
N ILE A 73 -10.75 -2.13 14.19
CA ILE A 73 -12.04 -2.40 13.55
C ILE A 73 -12.16 -3.90 13.35
N ASP A 74 -13.14 -4.52 14.00
CA ASP A 74 -13.45 -5.91 13.81
C ASP A 74 -14.28 -6.15 12.54
N GLN A 75 -14.55 -7.43 12.22
CA GLN A 75 -15.31 -7.78 11.03
C GLN A 75 -16.77 -7.30 11.06
N GLN A 76 -17.40 -7.17 12.24
CA GLN A 76 -18.77 -6.69 12.35
C GLN A 76 -18.82 -5.18 12.11
N GLU A 77 -17.86 -4.46 12.66
CA GLU A 77 -17.68 -3.04 12.46
C GLU A 77 -17.31 -2.71 11.01
N LEU A 78 -16.47 -3.51 10.37
CA LEU A 78 -16.16 -3.38 8.95
C LEU A 78 -17.41 -3.59 8.08
N ASN A 79 -18.23 -4.59 8.38
CA ASN A 79 -19.49 -4.80 7.68
C ASN A 79 -20.46 -3.63 7.87
N HIS A 80 -20.44 -2.99 9.06
CA HIS A 80 -21.20 -1.76 9.32
C HIS A 80 -20.65 -0.59 8.51
N CYS A 81 -19.33 -0.41 8.48
CA CYS A 81 -18.63 0.58 7.68
C CYS A 81 -19.00 0.47 6.20
N PHE A 82 -18.91 -0.71 5.60
CA PHE A 82 -19.21 -0.93 4.20
C PHE A 82 -20.67 -0.63 3.86
N ARG A 83 -21.61 -1.00 4.73
CA ARG A 83 -23.02 -0.65 4.53
C ARG A 83 -23.26 0.86 4.59
N LYS A 84 -22.63 1.57 5.52
CA LYS A 84 -22.75 3.01 5.68
C LYS A 84 -22.14 3.81 4.52
N LEU A 85 -21.02 3.32 4.00
CA LEU A 85 -20.34 3.90 2.84
C LEU A 85 -20.92 3.41 1.49
N GLU A 86 -22.00 2.62 1.52
CA GLU A 86 -22.65 2.04 0.34
C GLU A 86 -21.66 1.22 -0.53
N ILE A 87 -20.72 0.53 0.13
CA ILE A 87 -19.74 -0.34 -0.49
C ILE A 87 -20.38 -1.71 -0.70
N GLY A 88 -20.76 -2.01 -1.94
CA GLY A 88 -21.50 -3.23 -2.29
C GLY A 88 -20.59 -4.43 -2.55
N PHE A 89 -19.82 -4.89 -1.56
CA PHE A 89 -19.12 -6.17 -1.60
C PHE A 89 -19.99 -7.29 -1.01
N THR A 90 -19.77 -8.50 -1.48
CA THR A 90 -20.32 -9.70 -0.87
C THR A 90 -19.64 -9.97 0.47
N GLU A 91 -20.25 -10.81 1.30
CA GLU A 91 -19.64 -11.24 2.57
C GLU A 91 -18.29 -11.95 2.33
N GLU A 92 -18.20 -12.80 1.29
CA GLU A 92 -16.94 -13.46 0.89
C GLU A 92 -15.87 -12.43 0.52
N GLU A 93 -16.18 -11.44 -0.33
CA GLU A 93 -15.23 -10.40 -0.72
C GLU A 93 -14.81 -9.51 0.47
N THR A 94 -15.70 -9.26 1.41
CA THR A 94 -15.39 -8.49 2.63
C THR A 94 -14.44 -9.28 3.53
N ASN A 95 -14.66 -10.59 3.67
CA ASN A 95 -13.79 -11.46 4.45
C ASN A 95 -12.40 -11.56 3.80
N ASP A 96 -12.33 -11.78 2.49
CA ASP A 96 -11.06 -11.83 1.74
C ASP A 96 -10.25 -10.53 1.92
N LEU A 97 -10.93 -9.37 1.90
CA LEU A 97 -10.30 -8.07 2.12
C LEU A 97 -9.82 -7.90 3.57
N PHE A 98 -10.62 -8.34 4.55
CA PHE A 98 -10.26 -8.28 5.96
C PHE A 98 -9.00 -9.11 6.21
N GLU A 99 -9.02 -10.39 5.85
CA GLU A 99 -7.88 -11.30 6.00
C GLU A 99 -6.62 -10.81 5.26
N ALA A 100 -6.80 -10.19 4.09
CA ALA A 100 -5.68 -9.66 3.32
C ALA A 100 -5.01 -8.44 3.97
N CYS A 101 -5.74 -7.68 4.80
CA CYS A 101 -5.25 -6.46 5.45
C CYS A 101 -4.88 -6.64 6.92
N ASP A 102 -5.40 -7.67 7.59
CA ASP A 102 -5.01 -8.07 8.94
C ASP A 102 -3.64 -8.77 8.88
N ILE A 103 -2.57 -7.98 9.03
CA ILE A 103 -1.20 -8.47 8.87
C ILE A 103 -0.69 -9.20 10.09
N ASN A 104 -1.11 -8.76 11.26
CA ASN A 104 -0.66 -9.33 12.53
C ASN A 104 -1.53 -10.53 12.98
N ASP A 105 -2.60 -10.85 12.22
CA ASP A 105 -3.53 -11.97 12.46
C ASP A 105 -4.20 -11.90 13.86
N ASP A 106 -4.40 -10.67 14.35
CA ASP A 106 -5.05 -10.42 15.65
C ASP A 106 -6.58 -10.30 15.56
N ARG A 107 -7.13 -10.39 14.33
CA ARG A 107 -8.56 -10.25 13.99
C ARG A 107 -9.15 -8.89 14.27
N GLY A 108 -8.32 -7.88 14.36
CA GLY A 108 -8.70 -6.50 14.50
C GLY A 108 -7.88 -5.64 13.53
N MET A 109 -8.55 -4.80 12.78
CA MET A 109 -7.87 -3.95 11.81
C MET A 109 -7.45 -2.64 12.47
N LYS A 110 -6.16 -2.45 12.70
CA LYS A 110 -5.60 -1.22 13.21
C LYS A 110 -5.67 -0.10 12.16
N PHE A 111 -5.35 1.12 12.56
CA PHE A 111 -5.56 2.29 11.70
C PHE A 111 -4.76 2.24 10.39
N ASN A 112 -3.51 1.79 10.41
CA ASN A 112 -2.70 1.61 9.20
C ASN A 112 -3.29 0.56 8.25
N GLU A 113 -3.77 -0.56 8.80
CA GLU A 113 -4.42 -1.65 8.06
C GLU A 113 -5.75 -1.19 7.45
N PHE A 114 -6.52 -0.38 8.19
CA PHE A 114 -7.75 0.22 7.69
C PHE A 114 -7.51 1.17 6.50
N ILE A 115 -6.43 1.95 6.53
CA ILE A 115 -6.03 2.79 5.38
C ILE A 115 -5.72 1.93 4.16
N VAL A 116 -4.97 0.85 4.35
CA VAL A 116 -4.65 -0.09 3.25
C VAL A 116 -5.92 -0.71 2.70
N LEU A 117 -6.82 -1.18 3.57
CA LEU A 117 -8.12 -1.72 3.17
C LEU A 117 -8.92 -0.71 2.34
N LEU A 118 -9.07 0.53 2.80
CA LEU A 118 -9.82 1.55 2.06
C LEU A 118 -9.20 1.86 0.69
N CYS A 119 -7.87 1.83 0.58
CA CYS A 119 -7.17 2.00 -0.69
C CYS A 119 -7.45 0.82 -1.64
N LEU A 120 -7.44 -0.42 -1.15
CA LEU A 120 -7.81 -1.60 -1.93
C LEU A 120 -9.27 -1.55 -2.38
N VAL A 121 -10.18 -1.15 -1.48
CA VAL A 121 -11.60 -0.95 -1.80
C VAL A 121 -11.77 0.08 -2.92
N TYR A 122 -11.07 1.22 -2.80
CA TYR A 122 -11.08 2.26 -3.83
C TYR A 122 -10.61 1.72 -5.20
N LEU A 123 -9.52 0.95 -5.20
CA LEU A 123 -8.99 0.34 -6.41
C LEU A 123 -9.99 -0.66 -7.03
N LEU A 124 -10.57 -1.55 -6.22
CA LEU A 124 -11.46 -2.61 -6.68
C LEU A 124 -12.84 -2.12 -7.12
N LYS A 125 -13.27 -0.96 -6.64
CA LYS A 125 -14.50 -0.26 -7.07
C LYS A 125 -14.31 0.59 -8.33
N ASP A 126 -13.20 0.42 -9.03
CA ASP A 126 -12.96 1.09 -10.31
C ASP A 126 -13.85 0.49 -11.40
N ASP A 127 -15.10 0.97 -11.48
CA ASP A 127 -16.05 0.60 -12.52
C ASP A 127 -16.00 1.62 -13.67
N PRO A 128 -15.56 1.20 -14.86
CA PRO A 128 -15.53 2.08 -16.03
C PRO A 128 -16.91 2.65 -16.40
N ALA A 129 -18.01 1.96 -16.03
CA ALA A 129 -19.36 2.42 -16.27
C ALA A 129 -19.79 3.52 -15.28
N ALA A 130 -19.14 3.63 -14.13
CA ALA A 130 -19.44 4.60 -13.08
C ALA A 130 -18.63 5.90 -13.17
N GLN A 131 -18.02 6.22 -14.32
CA GLN A 131 -17.16 7.40 -14.53
C GLN A 131 -17.80 8.76 -14.17
N HIS A 132 -19.09 8.80 -13.94
CA HIS A 132 -19.83 10.00 -13.53
C HIS A 132 -20.22 10.00 -12.04
N ALA A 133 -19.85 8.98 -11.26
CA ALA A 133 -20.08 8.98 -9.82
C ALA A 133 -19.18 10.05 -9.18
N LYS A 134 -19.76 10.88 -8.30
CA LYS A 134 -19.01 11.94 -7.60
C LYS A 134 -17.93 11.40 -6.66
N SER A 135 -18.04 10.16 -6.25
CA SER A 135 -17.15 9.48 -5.29
C SER A 135 -17.34 7.97 -5.42
N ARG A 136 -16.26 7.20 -5.27
CA ARG A 136 -16.28 5.72 -5.34
C ARG A 136 -16.59 5.08 -3.99
N ILE A 137 -16.07 5.68 -2.92
CA ILE A 137 -16.18 5.18 -1.54
C ILE A 137 -16.78 6.22 -0.58
N GLY A 138 -17.35 7.32 -1.10
CA GLY A 138 -17.95 8.37 -0.26
C GLY A 138 -16.96 9.31 0.41
N LEU A 139 -15.66 9.20 0.13
CA LEU A 139 -14.56 9.93 0.78
C LEU A 139 -13.69 10.68 -0.25
N PRO A 140 -14.20 11.73 -0.92
CA PRO A 140 -13.55 12.30 -2.12
C PRO A 140 -12.13 12.84 -1.88
N ASN A 141 -11.81 13.34 -0.69
CA ASN A 141 -10.47 13.82 -0.36
C ASN A 141 -9.47 12.65 -0.23
N LEU A 142 -9.91 11.52 0.30
CA LEU A 142 -9.10 10.30 0.40
C LEU A 142 -8.93 9.63 -0.95
N GLU A 143 -9.97 9.63 -1.79
CA GLU A 143 -9.90 9.06 -3.13
C GLU A 143 -8.80 9.67 -3.99
N ALA A 144 -8.64 10.99 -3.95
CA ALA A 144 -7.54 11.66 -4.64
C ALA A 144 -6.15 11.25 -4.12
N THR A 145 -6.06 10.90 -2.84
CA THR A 145 -4.85 10.38 -2.22
C THR A 145 -4.60 8.94 -2.66
N PHE A 146 -5.62 8.09 -2.61
CA PHE A 146 -5.53 6.71 -3.07
C PHE A 146 -5.20 6.62 -4.57
N GLU A 147 -5.79 7.46 -5.39
CA GLU A 147 -5.42 7.58 -6.81
C GLU A 147 -3.93 7.89 -6.98
N THR A 148 -3.41 8.81 -6.17
CA THR A 148 -1.97 9.14 -6.21
C THR A 148 -1.10 7.95 -5.79
N LEU A 149 -1.50 7.14 -4.80
CA LEU A 149 -0.77 5.95 -4.36
C LEU A 149 -0.80 4.84 -5.40
N VAL A 150 -1.96 4.62 -6.03
CA VAL A 150 -2.08 3.68 -7.16
C VAL A 150 -1.17 4.10 -8.31
N ASP A 151 -1.23 5.37 -8.71
CA ASP A 151 -0.38 5.92 -9.77
C ASP A 151 1.11 5.80 -9.43
N ALA A 152 1.48 5.96 -8.16
CA ALA A 152 2.86 5.80 -7.70
C ALA A 152 3.36 4.37 -7.87
N PHE A 153 2.55 3.38 -7.50
CA PHE A 153 2.89 1.98 -7.69
C PHE A 153 3.01 1.62 -9.16
N VAL A 154 2.03 2.03 -9.99
CA VAL A 154 2.07 1.82 -11.46
C VAL A 154 3.29 2.47 -12.09
N LEU A 155 3.76 3.63 -11.58
CA LEU A 155 4.98 4.28 -12.05
C LEU A 155 6.25 3.47 -11.72
N LEU A 156 6.26 2.79 -10.55
CA LEU A 156 7.38 1.97 -10.11
C LEU A 156 7.42 0.61 -10.82
N ASP A 157 6.28 -0.03 -11.03
CA ASP A 157 6.13 -1.31 -11.74
C ASP A 157 6.27 -1.10 -13.26
N LYS A 158 7.53 -1.00 -13.73
CA LYS A 158 7.83 -0.68 -15.13
C LYS A 158 7.56 -1.83 -16.09
N ASN A 159 7.72 -3.06 -15.63
CA ASN A 159 7.51 -4.27 -16.44
C ASN A 159 6.06 -4.76 -16.42
N LYS A 160 5.21 -4.19 -15.53
CA LYS A 160 3.75 -4.41 -15.42
C LYS A 160 3.38 -5.83 -15.00
N ASP A 161 4.22 -6.40 -14.17
CA ASP A 161 3.97 -7.72 -13.62
C ASP A 161 3.15 -7.69 -12.32
N GLY A 162 2.86 -6.50 -11.77
CA GLY A 162 2.11 -6.27 -10.54
C GLY A 162 2.97 -6.24 -9.30
N HIS A 163 4.28 -6.20 -9.49
CA HIS A 163 5.27 -6.14 -8.43
C HIS A 163 6.34 -5.10 -8.75
N VAL A 164 6.96 -4.57 -7.71
CA VAL A 164 8.15 -3.73 -7.85
C VAL A 164 9.37 -4.54 -7.46
N SER A 165 10.29 -4.73 -8.40
CA SER A 165 11.58 -5.38 -8.16
C SER A 165 12.62 -4.38 -7.61
N LYS A 166 13.70 -4.90 -7.00
CA LYS A 166 14.86 -4.10 -6.58
C LYS A 166 15.41 -3.23 -7.72
N ARG A 167 15.42 -3.77 -8.93
CA ARG A 167 15.92 -3.07 -10.12
C ARG A 167 15.03 -1.88 -10.47
N GLU A 168 13.73 -2.05 -10.50
CA GLU A 168 12.76 -1.00 -10.79
C GLU A 168 12.82 0.12 -9.75
N MET A 169 12.94 -0.22 -8.47
CA MET A 169 13.11 0.76 -7.41
C MET A 169 14.39 1.57 -7.56
N VAL A 170 15.52 0.93 -7.88
CA VAL A 170 16.79 1.62 -8.15
C VAL A 170 16.68 2.53 -9.37
N GLU A 171 16.07 2.06 -10.46
CA GLU A 171 15.85 2.85 -11.67
C GLU A 171 15.00 4.09 -11.37
N ALA A 172 13.88 3.96 -10.64
CA ALA A 172 12.98 5.06 -10.29
C ALA A 172 13.68 6.13 -9.44
N ILE A 173 14.48 5.72 -8.45
CA ILE A 173 15.21 6.67 -7.60
C ILE A 173 16.36 7.33 -8.35
N ASN A 174 17.09 6.61 -9.20
CA ASN A 174 18.17 7.17 -10.01
C ASN A 174 17.67 8.23 -11.00
N GLU A 175 16.48 8.07 -11.55
CA GLU A 175 15.85 9.07 -12.41
C GLU A 175 15.59 10.41 -11.66
N THR A 176 15.41 10.34 -10.34
CA THR A 176 15.12 11.52 -9.51
C THR A 176 16.35 12.23 -8.97
N THR A 177 17.44 11.50 -8.75
CA THR A 177 18.64 12.01 -8.02
C THR A 177 19.82 12.32 -8.90
N SER A 178 19.65 12.39 -10.22
CA SER A 178 20.71 12.71 -11.19
C SER A 178 21.97 11.83 -11.06
N GLY A 179 21.81 10.59 -10.60
CA GLY A 179 22.89 9.60 -10.56
C GLY A 179 23.86 9.73 -9.39
N GLU A 180 23.47 10.35 -8.27
CA GLU A 180 24.29 10.38 -7.07
C GLU A 180 24.56 8.96 -6.53
N ARG A 181 25.82 8.66 -6.14
CA ARG A 181 26.21 7.33 -5.63
C ARG A 181 25.43 6.87 -4.39
N SER A 182 24.80 7.80 -3.68
CA SER A 182 23.96 7.51 -2.50
C SER A 182 22.57 6.98 -2.85
N SER A 183 22.07 7.30 -4.06
CA SER A 183 20.71 6.96 -4.47
C SER A 183 20.43 5.46 -4.49
N GLY A 184 21.38 4.66 -4.96
CA GLY A 184 21.24 3.21 -4.98
C GLY A 184 21.11 2.59 -3.58
N ARG A 185 21.84 3.12 -2.57
CA ARG A 185 21.70 2.64 -1.19
C ARG A 185 20.37 3.02 -0.56
N ILE A 186 19.89 4.23 -0.85
CA ILE A 186 18.58 4.68 -0.39
C ILE A 186 17.47 3.81 -1.02
N ALA A 187 17.56 3.57 -2.33
CA ALA A 187 16.62 2.70 -3.04
C ALA A 187 16.57 1.30 -2.43
N MET A 188 17.73 0.71 -2.16
CA MET A 188 17.83 -0.62 -1.57
C MET A 188 17.23 -0.67 -0.16
N LYS A 189 17.53 0.34 0.68
CA LYS A 189 16.95 0.42 2.02
C LYS A 189 15.43 0.54 1.96
N ARG A 190 14.90 1.40 1.11
CA ARG A 190 13.45 1.55 0.95
C ARG A 190 12.78 0.30 0.40
N PHE A 191 13.44 -0.40 -0.51
CA PHE A 191 12.97 -1.69 -1.00
C PHE A 191 12.89 -2.73 0.13
N GLU A 192 13.94 -2.85 0.96
CA GLU A 192 14.01 -3.79 2.07
C GLU A 192 12.97 -3.50 3.17
N GLU A 193 12.60 -2.22 3.35
CA GLU A 193 11.50 -1.80 4.24
C GLU A 193 10.12 -2.20 3.70
N MET A 194 9.96 -2.29 2.38
CA MET A 194 8.71 -2.69 1.72
C MET A 194 8.58 -4.20 1.58
N ASP A 195 9.65 -4.90 1.20
CA ASP A 195 9.70 -6.36 0.95
C ASP A 195 9.62 -7.11 2.29
N TRP A 196 8.41 -7.21 2.82
CA TRP A 196 8.18 -7.74 4.16
C TRP A 196 8.34 -9.25 4.23
N ASP A 197 7.81 -9.98 3.27
CA ASP A 197 7.90 -11.44 3.18
C ASP A 197 9.28 -11.92 2.66
N LYS A 198 10.15 -10.95 2.28
CA LYS A 198 11.52 -11.14 1.79
C LYS A 198 11.59 -12.07 0.55
N ASN A 199 10.54 -12.03 -0.27
CA ASN A 199 10.50 -12.77 -1.53
C ASN A 199 11.30 -12.09 -2.66
N GLY A 200 11.77 -10.86 -2.46
CA GLY A 200 12.56 -10.08 -3.41
C GLY A 200 11.72 -9.26 -4.39
N MET A 201 10.42 -9.17 -4.15
CA MET A 201 9.45 -8.42 -4.94
C MET A 201 8.53 -7.67 -3.97
N VAL A 202 8.05 -6.50 -4.34
CA VAL A 202 7.10 -5.72 -3.53
C VAL A 202 5.76 -5.69 -4.25
N ASN A 203 4.73 -6.27 -3.67
CA ASN A 203 3.37 -6.18 -4.17
C ASN A 203 2.69 -4.86 -3.73
N PHE A 204 1.51 -4.58 -4.26
CA PHE A 204 0.82 -3.31 -3.97
C PHE A 204 0.45 -3.14 -2.50
N LYS A 205 0.09 -4.21 -1.81
CA LYS A 205 -0.25 -4.20 -0.39
C LYS A 205 0.97 -3.85 0.46
N GLU A 206 2.10 -4.50 0.23
CA GLU A 206 3.37 -4.20 0.90
C GLU A 206 3.83 -2.76 0.67
N PHE A 207 3.68 -2.26 -0.56
CA PHE A 207 3.93 -0.85 -0.88
C PHE A 207 3.06 0.08 -0.04
N LEU A 208 1.77 -0.17 0.07
CA LEU A 208 0.86 0.66 0.86
C LEU A 208 1.22 0.66 2.34
N PHE A 209 1.54 -0.50 2.92
CA PHE A 209 1.95 -0.60 4.32
C PHE A 209 3.24 0.16 4.61
N ALA A 210 4.26 0.00 3.78
CA ALA A 210 5.48 0.77 3.94
C ALA A 210 5.22 2.27 3.79
N PHE A 211 4.30 2.64 2.88
CA PHE A 211 3.96 4.04 2.66
C PHE A 211 3.27 4.68 3.88
N THR A 212 2.34 3.98 4.55
CA THR A 212 1.69 4.48 5.78
C THR A 212 2.72 4.76 6.88
N ARG A 213 3.73 3.89 7.03
CA ARG A 213 4.85 4.10 7.96
C ARG A 213 5.70 5.32 7.59
N TRP A 214 6.01 5.51 6.31
CA TRP A 214 6.84 6.65 5.86
C TRP A 214 6.18 8.01 6.06
N VAL A 215 4.86 8.07 6.08
CA VAL A 215 4.12 9.30 6.41
C VAL A 215 3.81 9.41 7.91
N GLY A 216 4.39 8.53 8.75
CA GLY A 216 4.28 8.59 10.22
C GLY A 216 2.89 8.20 10.75
N ILE A 217 2.21 7.31 10.05
CA ILE A 217 1.02 6.64 10.54
C ILE A 217 1.50 5.34 11.18
N GLU A 218 1.96 5.47 12.43
CA GLU A 218 2.36 4.36 13.28
C GLU A 218 1.25 4.07 14.29
N ASP A 219 1.00 2.81 14.57
CA ASP A 219 0.20 2.43 15.71
C ASP A 219 1.03 2.71 16.96
N ASN A 220 0.49 3.43 17.93
CA ASN A 220 1.20 3.85 19.15
C ASN A 220 1.58 2.69 20.10
N ASP A 221 1.40 1.46 19.68
CA ASP A 221 1.62 0.27 20.52
C ASP A 221 3.09 -0.23 20.53
N ASP A 222 3.99 0.33 19.70
CA ASP A 222 5.38 -0.11 19.61
C ASP A 222 6.34 0.63 20.58
N GLU A 223 5.86 1.48 21.52
CA GLU A 223 6.70 2.26 22.43
C GLU A 223 6.90 1.65 23.84
N GLU A 224 6.48 0.41 24.13
CA GLU A 224 6.56 -0.15 25.49
C GLU A 224 7.58 -1.29 25.69
N ASP A 225 8.73 -1.34 25.02
CA ASP A 225 9.75 -2.37 25.35
C ASP A 225 11.22 -1.89 25.33
N ASP A 226 11.52 -0.64 25.73
CA ASP A 226 12.92 -0.24 25.99
C ASP A 226 13.07 0.58 27.30
N GLU A 227 12.56 0.06 28.42
CA GLU A 227 12.96 0.56 29.74
C GLU A 227 13.81 -0.48 30.49
N GLY A 228 15.13 -0.31 30.34
CA GLY A 228 15.95 -0.19 31.51
C GLY A 228 16.40 -1.47 32.20
N ASP A 229 17.42 -2.15 31.68
CA ASP A 229 18.38 -2.83 32.58
C ASP A 229 19.30 -1.77 33.24
N GLY A 230 18.82 -1.23 34.34
CA GLY A 230 19.64 -0.46 35.26
C GLY A 230 20.61 -1.38 35.97
N GLU A 231 21.90 -1.35 35.63
CA GLU A 231 22.96 -1.91 36.41
C GLU A 231 23.03 -1.21 37.76
N GLU A 232 22.63 -1.90 38.82
CA GLU A 232 23.03 -1.57 40.19
C GLU A 232 24.43 -2.15 40.41
N GLU A 233 25.44 -1.29 40.30
CA GLU A 233 26.72 -1.53 40.96
C GLU A 233 26.59 -1.21 42.45
N GLY A 234 26.77 -2.25 43.31
CA GLY A 234 27.00 -2.17 44.74
C GLY A 234 28.34 -2.77 45.10
#